data_1b5be9edbc8185db3649a5cc4f0dc2b2
#
_entry.id   1b5be9edbc8185db3649a5cc4f0dc2b2
#
_cell.length_a   1.000
_cell.length_b   1.000
_cell.length_c   1.000
_cell.angle_alpha   90.00
_cell.angle_beta   90.00
_cell.angle_gamma   90.00
#
_symmetry.space_group_name_H-M   'P 1'
#
loop_
_entity.id
_entity.type
_entity.pdbx_description
1 polymer ?
#
loop_
_entity_poly.entity_id
_entity_poly.type
_entity_poly.pdbx_seq_one_letter_code
_entity_poly.pdbx_strand_id
1 'polypeptide(L)'
;NIASVKDLINMPWQDMVGQALDILTRSAGGIMNNATNFLSTFGVVFTGFIFSLYLLGNKETFLRQLRKAIGALCGYKVTCVIFDYAHKTNEVFSNFISGQLVEACILWVLYYVTMKLFNFPYPELIATIISIFSFVPFFGPIAAMFVGAVLILSKDALMAIWFMVYFQILSQLEDNFIYPRVVGNSV
;
A
#
# COMPACT_ATOMS: atom_id res chain seq x y z
N ASN A 1 -1.30 54.69 32.27
CA ASN A 1 -0.87 53.35 31.84
C ASN A 1 -0.28 53.33 30.43
N ILE A 2 0.67 54.32 30.21
CA ILE A 2 1.38 54.40 28.89
C ILE A 2 2.50 53.35 28.81
N ALA A 3 2.94 52.79 29.93
CA ALA A 3 3.96 51.74 29.97
C ALA A 3 3.49 50.44 29.32
N SER A 4 2.26 50.02 29.53
CA SER A 4 1.68 48.80 28.96
C SER A 4 1.57 48.81 27.44
N VAL A 5 1.41 49.99 26.83
CA VAL A 5 1.29 50.12 25.35
C VAL A 5 2.67 50.08 24.70
N LYS A 6 3.71 50.59 25.37
CA LYS A 6 5.10 50.50 24.89
C LYS A 6 5.64 49.07 24.96
N ASP A 7 5.24 48.30 25.95
CA ASP A 7 5.63 46.89 26.08
C ASP A 7 4.93 46.01 25.02
N LEU A 8 3.71 46.37 24.64
CA LEU A 8 3.01 45.69 23.52
C LEU A 8 3.63 46.03 22.15
N ILE A 9 4.16 47.24 21.97
CA ILE A 9 4.82 47.63 20.71
C ILE A 9 6.22 47.03 20.61
N ASN A 10 6.90 46.79 21.75
CA ASN A 10 8.21 46.15 21.82
C ASN A 10 8.17 44.62 21.90
N MET A 11 7.01 44.01 21.83
CA MET A 11 6.92 42.56 21.65
C MET A 11 7.62 42.15 20.36
N PRO A 12 8.39 41.01 20.34
CA PRO A 12 9.12 40.53 19.15
C PRO A 12 8.18 39.90 18.14
N TRP A 13 7.06 40.62 17.82
CA TRP A 13 6.09 40.15 16.84
C TRP A 13 6.70 40.04 15.44
N GLN A 14 7.73 40.85 15.14
CA GLN A 14 8.50 40.75 13.88
C GLN A 14 9.26 39.43 13.81
N ASP A 15 9.84 38.99 14.91
CA ASP A 15 10.51 37.68 14.99
C ASP A 15 9.50 36.54 14.93
N MET A 16 8.34 36.68 15.55
CA MET A 16 7.26 35.69 15.45
C MET A 16 6.69 35.59 14.04
N VAL A 17 6.48 36.72 13.37
CA VAL A 17 6.03 36.75 11.95
C VAL A 17 7.12 36.19 11.05
N GLY A 18 8.38 36.52 11.29
CA GLY A 18 9.51 35.95 10.56
C GLY A 18 9.61 34.44 10.71
N GLN A 19 9.47 33.91 11.91
CA GLN A 19 9.44 32.46 12.17
C GLN A 19 8.22 31.78 11.54
N ALA A 20 7.05 32.40 11.61
CA ALA A 20 5.85 31.85 10.97
C ALA A 20 5.99 31.80 9.43
N LEU A 21 6.56 32.85 8.83
CA LEU A 21 6.84 32.86 7.39
C LEU A 21 7.91 31.83 7.00
N ASP A 22 8.94 31.65 7.80
CA ASP A 22 9.98 30.63 7.56
C ASP A 22 9.41 29.19 7.66
N ILE A 23 8.55 28.94 8.64
CA ILE A 23 7.82 27.66 8.75
C ILE A 23 6.91 27.45 7.54
N LEU A 24 6.16 28.46 7.12
CA LEU A 24 5.27 28.37 5.96
C LEU A 24 6.03 28.12 4.66
N THR A 25 7.16 28.81 4.43
CA THR A 25 7.97 28.63 3.23
C THR A 25 8.67 27.28 3.20
N ARG A 26 9.18 26.80 4.33
CA ARG A 26 9.76 25.45 4.46
C ARG A 26 8.70 24.36 4.25
N SER A 27 7.51 24.56 4.84
CA SER A 27 6.39 23.62 4.66
C SER A 27 5.90 23.59 3.20
N ALA A 28 5.78 24.74 2.55
CA ALA A 28 5.42 24.84 1.15
C ALA A 28 6.47 24.19 0.23
N GLY A 29 7.77 24.42 0.50
CA GLY A 29 8.86 23.75 -0.21
C GLY A 29 8.86 22.24 -0.01
N GLY A 30 8.58 21.77 1.21
CA GLY A 30 8.44 20.35 1.51
C GLY A 30 7.25 19.70 0.78
N ILE A 31 6.11 20.38 0.74
CA ILE A 31 4.93 19.90 0.01
C ILE A 31 5.21 19.84 -1.51
N MET A 32 5.86 20.86 -2.07
CA MET A 32 6.21 20.89 -3.48
C MET A 32 7.20 19.77 -3.85
N ASN A 33 8.23 19.54 -3.05
CA ASN A 33 9.18 18.45 -3.25
C ASN A 33 8.51 17.07 -3.13
N ASN A 34 7.61 16.91 -2.16
CA ASN A 34 6.86 15.67 -2.02
C ASN A 34 5.88 15.45 -3.19
N ALA A 35 5.24 16.49 -3.70
CA ALA A 35 4.37 16.39 -4.87
C ALA A 35 5.15 16.03 -6.14
N THR A 36 6.33 16.61 -6.36
CA THR A 36 7.19 16.26 -7.52
C THR A 36 7.75 14.84 -7.40
N ASN A 37 8.15 14.41 -6.20
CA ASN A 37 8.57 13.04 -5.94
C ASN A 37 7.41 12.04 -6.14
N PHE A 38 6.20 12.38 -5.70
CA PHE A 38 5.01 11.56 -5.93
C PHE A 38 4.70 11.43 -7.42
N LEU A 39 4.71 12.54 -8.18
CA LEU A 39 4.47 12.52 -9.62
C LEU A 39 5.54 11.72 -10.38
N SER A 40 6.80 11.86 -10.01
CA SER A 40 7.90 11.09 -10.62
C SER A 40 7.78 9.60 -10.31
N THR A 41 7.48 9.25 -9.06
CA THR A 41 7.24 7.86 -8.64
C THR A 41 6.05 7.26 -9.37
N PHE A 42 4.94 8.01 -9.47
CA PHE A 42 3.77 7.59 -10.23
C PHE A 42 4.09 7.37 -11.71
N GLY A 43 4.88 8.26 -12.31
CA GLY A 43 5.35 8.12 -13.69
C GLY A 43 6.17 6.85 -13.90
N VAL A 44 7.09 6.52 -13.00
CA VAL A 44 7.88 5.29 -13.04
C VAL A 44 7.00 4.05 -12.92
N VAL A 45 6.09 4.04 -11.94
CA VAL A 45 5.16 2.92 -11.73
C VAL A 45 4.25 2.74 -12.96
N PHE A 46 3.71 3.83 -13.50
CA PHE A 46 2.86 3.79 -14.69
C PHE A 46 3.60 3.28 -15.92
N THR A 47 4.82 3.76 -16.14
CA THR A 47 5.69 3.28 -17.23
C THR A 47 6.02 1.80 -17.06
N GLY A 48 6.34 1.37 -15.83
CA GLY A 48 6.57 -0.04 -15.50
C GLY A 48 5.33 -0.91 -15.76
N PHE A 49 4.14 -0.39 -15.44
CA PHE A 49 2.87 -1.07 -15.71
C PHE A 49 2.61 -1.24 -17.21
N ILE A 50 2.78 -0.18 -18.00
CA ILE A 50 2.65 -0.27 -19.47
C ILE A 50 3.65 -1.27 -20.05
N PHE A 51 4.91 -1.21 -19.59
CA PHE A 51 5.94 -2.15 -20.03
C PHE A 51 5.59 -3.59 -19.65
N SER A 52 5.04 -3.82 -18.46
CA SER A 52 4.55 -5.14 -18.02
C SER A 52 3.44 -5.65 -18.93
N LEU A 53 2.45 -4.81 -19.29
CA LEU A 53 1.39 -5.18 -20.23
C LEU A 53 1.94 -5.51 -21.62
N TYR A 54 2.94 -4.76 -22.10
CA TYR A 54 3.60 -5.04 -23.37
C TYR A 54 4.33 -6.39 -23.35
N LEU A 55 5.08 -6.68 -22.28
CA LEU A 55 5.75 -7.97 -22.10
C LEU A 55 4.74 -9.11 -22.00
N LEU A 56 3.65 -8.92 -21.30
CA LEU A 56 2.60 -9.93 -21.15
C LEU A 56 1.94 -10.26 -22.51
N GLY A 57 1.67 -9.25 -23.34
CA GLY A 57 1.15 -9.43 -24.70
C GLY A 57 2.10 -10.17 -25.62
N ASN A 58 3.41 -10.06 -25.42
CA ASN A 58 4.44 -10.68 -26.25
C ASN A 58 5.22 -11.79 -25.53
N LYS A 59 4.70 -12.34 -24.43
CA LYS A 59 5.39 -13.28 -23.54
C LYS A 59 6.00 -14.48 -24.26
N GLU A 60 5.30 -15.06 -25.20
CA GLU A 60 5.76 -16.25 -25.93
C GLU A 60 6.98 -15.96 -26.81
N THR A 61 6.94 -14.84 -27.50
CA THR A 61 8.06 -14.39 -28.35
C THR A 61 9.28 -14.04 -27.51
N PHE A 62 9.07 -13.33 -26.40
CA PHE A 62 10.12 -12.96 -25.46
C PHE A 62 10.77 -14.19 -24.82
N LEU A 63 9.97 -15.13 -24.30
CA LEU A 63 10.47 -16.37 -23.69
C LEU A 63 11.23 -17.24 -24.71
N ARG A 64 10.76 -17.30 -25.96
CA ARG A 64 11.45 -18.02 -27.02
C ARG A 64 12.81 -17.41 -27.36
N GLN A 65 12.89 -16.08 -27.43
CA GLN A 65 14.15 -15.38 -27.66
C GLN A 65 15.11 -15.55 -26.48
N LEU A 66 14.61 -15.43 -25.27
CA LEU A 66 15.38 -15.63 -24.04
C LEU A 66 15.96 -17.05 -23.96
N ARG A 67 15.13 -18.06 -24.29
CA ARG A 67 15.57 -19.46 -24.33
C ARG A 67 16.69 -19.69 -25.34
N LYS A 68 16.61 -19.05 -26.53
CA LYS A 68 17.66 -19.13 -27.53
C LYS A 68 18.95 -18.45 -27.06
N ALA A 69 18.85 -17.27 -26.45
CA ALA A 69 20.00 -16.53 -25.94
C ALA A 69 20.72 -17.30 -24.81
N ILE A 70 19.97 -17.82 -23.84
CA ILE A 70 20.54 -18.64 -22.74
C ILE A 70 21.14 -19.92 -23.27
N GLY A 71 20.47 -20.58 -24.24
CA GLY A 71 20.98 -21.79 -24.86
C GLY A 71 22.30 -21.60 -25.60
N ALA A 72 22.47 -20.46 -26.23
CA ALA A 72 23.72 -20.10 -26.92
C ALA A 72 24.88 -19.79 -25.94
N LEU A 73 24.56 -19.19 -24.78
CA LEU A 73 25.57 -18.81 -23.79
C LEU A 73 25.94 -19.92 -22.80
N CYS A 74 24.96 -20.67 -22.31
CA CYS A 74 25.14 -21.61 -21.19
C CYS A 74 25.04 -23.09 -21.59
N GLY A 75 24.69 -23.37 -22.84
CA GLY A 75 24.49 -24.71 -23.35
C GLY A 75 23.13 -25.35 -22.97
N TYR A 76 22.76 -26.39 -23.69
CA TYR A 76 21.43 -27.01 -23.62
C TYR A 76 21.02 -27.50 -22.24
N LYS A 77 21.92 -28.17 -21.51
CA LYS A 77 21.63 -28.75 -20.18
C LYS A 77 21.23 -27.68 -19.15
N VAL A 78 22.02 -26.59 -19.10
CA VAL A 78 21.77 -25.47 -18.18
C VAL A 78 20.47 -24.74 -18.53
N THR A 79 20.21 -24.57 -19.82
CA THR A 79 18.98 -23.95 -20.29
C THR A 79 17.74 -24.74 -19.87
N CYS A 80 17.75 -26.06 -19.99
CA CYS A 80 16.63 -26.89 -19.53
C CYS A 80 16.38 -26.74 -18.04
N VAL A 81 17.42 -26.76 -17.22
CA VAL A 81 17.30 -26.58 -15.77
C VAL A 81 16.72 -25.21 -15.41
N ILE A 82 17.22 -24.12 -16.03
CA ILE A 82 16.72 -22.78 -15.78
C ILE A 82 15.23 -22.67 -16.11
N PHE A 83 14.81 -23.19 -17.26
CA PHE A 83 13.40 -23.11 -17.67
C PHE A 83 12.48 -24.02 -16.86
N ASP A 84 12.97 -25.16 -16.35
CA ASP A 84 12.19 -26.00 -15.44
C ASP A 84 11.94 -25.30 -14.10
N TYR A 85 12.98 -24.66 -13.53
CA TYR A 85 12.81 -23.83 -12.34
C TYR A 85 11.92 -22.62 -12.59
N ALA A 86 12.07 -21.95 -13.74
CA ALA A 86 11.22 -20.80 -14.09
C ALA A 86 9.74 -21.22 -14.23
N HIS A 87 9.47 -22.42 -14.78
CA HIS A 87 8.11 -22.93 -14.88
C HIS A 87 7.51 -23.21 -13.50
N LYS A 88 8.25 -23.90 -12.61
CA LYS A 88 7.81 -24.14 -11.23
C LYS A 88 7.57 -22.85 -10.47
N THR A 89 8.49 -21.89 -10.61
CA THR A 89 8.33 -20.56 -9.99
C THR A 89 7.07 -19.85 -10.49
N ASN A 90 6.80 -19.92 -11.80
CA ASN A 90 5.60 -19.33 -12.38
C ASN A 90 4.31 -20.00 -11.85
N GLU A 91 4.33 -21.31 -11.68
CA GLU A 91 3.20 -22.06 -11.13
C GLU A 91 2.92 -21.65 -9.66
N VAL A 92 3.93 -21.67 -8.83
CA VAL A 92 3.82 -21.24 -7.42
C VAL A 92 3.34 -19.80 -7.31
N PHE A 93 3.93 -18.90 -8.12
CA PHE A 93 3.56 -17.48 -8.11
C PHE A 93 2.13 -17.25 -8.61
N SER A 94 1.71 -17.96 -9.66
CA SER A 94 0.33 -17.89 -10.20
C SER A 94 -0.69 -18.35 -9.15
N ASN A 95 -0.39 -19.47 -8.47
CA ASN A 95 -1.25 -19.99 -7.42
C ASN A 95 -1.32 -19.03 -6.23
N PHE A 96 -0.19 -18.46 -5.82
CA PHE A 96 -0.13 -17.44 -4.76
C PHE A 96 -0.98 -16.21 -5.10
N ILE A 97 -0.81 -15.63 -6.30
CA ILE A 97 -1.58 -14.45 -6.72
C ILE A 97 -3.07 -14.77 -6.80
N SER A 98 -3.44 -15.95 -7.30
CA SER A 98 -4.83 -16.39 -7.36
C SER A 98 -5.43 -16.54 -5.96
N GLY A 99 -4.70 -17.13 -5.03
CA GLY A 99 -5.10 -17.22 -3.62
C GLY A 99 -5.28 -15.84 -2.99
N GLN A 100 -4.34 -14.93 -3.25
CA GLN A 100 -4.37 -13.57 -2.72
C GLN A 100 -5.55 -12.75 -3.26
N LEU A 101 -5.94 -12.95 -4.53
CA LEU A 101 -7.14 -12.32 -5.11
C LEU A 101 -8.42 -12.81 -4.42
N VAL A 102 -8.54 -14.11 -4.17
CA VAL A 102 -9.69 -14.67 -3.47
C VAL A 102 -9.74 -14.16 -2.03
N GLU A 103 -8.61 -14.14 -1.34
CA GLU A 103 -8.48 -13.58 0.01
C GLU A 103 -8.91 -12.12 0.06
N ALA A 104 -8.41 -11.27 -0.84
CA ALA A 104 -8.78 -9.86 -0.90
C ALA A 104 -10.30 -9.65 -1.07
N CYS A 105 -10.96 -10.49 -1.88
CA CYS A 105 -12.42 -10.47 -2.01
C CYS A 105 -13.13 -10.87 -0.71
N ILE A 106 -12.65 -11.90 -0.04
CA ILE A 106 -13.21 -12.36 1.24
C ILE A 106 -13.04 -11.28 2.31
N LEU A 107 -11.87 -10.66 2.39
CA LEU A 107 -11.57 -9.58 3.32
C LEU A 107 -12.45 -8.36 3.07
N TRP A 108 -12.62 -7.97 1.80
CA TRP A 108 -13.51 -6.87 1.46
C TRP A 108 -14.93 -7.10 2.02
N VAL A 109 -15.50 -8.27 1.76
CA VAL A 109 -16.84 -8.62 2.26
C VAL A 109 -16.87 -8.67 3.79
N LEU A 110 -15.89 -9.31 4.41
CA LEU A 110 -15.81 -9.48 5.86
C LEU A 110 -15.72 -8.13 6.58
N TYR A 111 -14.77 -7.28 6.19
CA TYR A 111 -14.60 -5.95 6.79
C TYR A 111 -15.79 -5.04 6.49
N TYR A 112 -16.31 -5.05 5.26
CA TYR A 112 -17.48 -4.26 4.89
C TYR A 112 -18.70 -4.61 5.76
N VAL A 113 -19.06 -5.89 5.84
CA VAL A 113 -20.23 -6.35 6.58
C VAL A 113 -20.09 -6.08 8.08
N THR A 114 -18.95 -6.43 8.66
CA THR A 114 -18.71 -6.27 10.09
C THR A 114 -18.60 -4.79 10.48
N MET A 115 -17.91 -3.95 9.72
CA MET A 115 -17.86 -2.51 9.97
C MET A 115 -19.24 -1.86 9.88
N LYS A 116 -20.08 -2.29 8.94
CA LYS A 116 -21.44 -1.81 8.80
C LYS A 116 -22.31 -2.24 9.97
N LEU A 117 -22.14 -3.48 10.48
CA LEU A 117 -22.85 -3.98 11.64
C LEU A 117 -22.50 -3.20 12.93
N PHE A 118 -21.23 -2.83 13.09
CA PHE A 118 -20.77 -2.03 14.23
C PHE A 118 -20.90 -0.52 14.03
N ASN A 119 -21.52 -0.06 12.93
CA ASN A 119 -21.73 1.35 12.60
C ASN A 119 -20.43 2.17 12.54
N PHE A 120 -19.33 1.59 12.08
CA PHE A 120 -18.12 2.35 11.81
C PHE A 120 -18.31 3.29 10.61
N PRO A 121 -17.69 4.49 10.60
CA PRO A 121 -17.73 5.39 9.47
C PRO A 121 -16.91 4.84 8.29
N TYR A 122 -17.34 5.17 7.08
CA TYR A 122 -16.66 4.84 5.82
C TYR A 122 -16.37 3.34 5.56
N PRO A 123 -17.32 2.42 5.82
CA PRO A 123 -17.07 0.98 5.72
C PRO A 123 -16.64 0.56 4.31
N GLU A 124 -17.24 1.10 3.24
CA GLU A 124 -16.89 0.77 1.85
C GLU A 124 -15.45 1.17 1.52
N LEU A 125 -15.06 2.39 1.91
CA LEU A 125 -13.73 2.92 1.63
C LEU A 125 -12.65 2.13 2.39
N ILE A 126 -12.87 1.91 3.68
CA ILE A 126 -11.88 1.24 4.54
C ILE A 126 -11.76 -0.25 4.15
N ALA A 127 -12.86 -0.95 3.90
CA ALA A 127 -12.81 -2.32 3.42
C ALA A 127 -12.06 -2.45 2.08
N THR A 128 -12.25 -1.48 1.17
CA THR A 128 -11.52 -1.42 -0.10
C THR A 128 -10.02 -1.21 0.12
N ILE A 129 -9.65 -0.30 1.00
CA ILE A 129 -8.25 -0.05 1.36
C ILE A 129 -7.62 -1.32 1.95
N ILE A 130 -8.28 -1.97 2.90
CA ILE A 130 -7.81 -3.20 3.54
C ILE A 130 -7.56 -4.29 2.48
N SER A 131 -8.52 -4.52 1.58
CA SER A 131 -8.40 -5.55 0.55
C SER A 131 -7.31 -5.25 -0.48
N ILE A 132 -7.06 -3.98 -0.81
CA ILE A 132 -5.94 -3.60 -1.69
C ILE A 132 -4.60 -3.78 -0.98
N PHE A 133 -4.51 -3.36 0.26
CA PHE A 133 -3.27 -3.50 1.02
C PHE A 133 -2.95 -4.96 1.37
N SER A 134 -3.93 -5.87 1.42
CA SER A 134 -3.70 -7.31 1.68
C SER A 134 -2.76 -7.97 0.67
N PHE A 135 -2.64 -7.42 -0.55
CA PHE A 135 -1.67 -7.89 -1.55
C PHE A 135 -0.20 -7.82 -1.10
N VAL A 136 0.10 -7.00 -0.10
CA VAL A 136 1.46 -6.88 0.45
C VAL A 136 1.50 -7.55 1.83
N PRO A 137 1.98 -8.80 1.93
CA PRO A 137 2.02 -9.53 3.20
C PRO A 137 2.78 -8.75 4.28
N PHE A 138 2.37 -8.83 5.51
CA PHE A 138 2.90 -8.18 6.71
C PHE A 138 2.74 -6.65 6.73
N PHE A 139 3.13 -5.94 5.68
CA PHE A 139 3.06 -4.48 5.62
C PHE A 139 1.64 -3.98 5.33
N GLY A 140 0.89 -4.74 4.54
CA GLY A 140 -0.46 -4.40 4.12
C GLY A 140 -1.41 -4.16 5.28
N PRO A 141 -1.61 -5.14 6.18
CA PRO A 141 -2.51 -4.98 7.32
C PRO A 141 -2.13 -3.81 8.24
N ILE A 142 -0.83 -3.61 8.49
CA ILE A 142 -0.34 -2.50 9.31
C ILE A 142 -0.68 -1.15 8.65
N ALA A 143 -0.38 -0.99 7.37
CA ALA A 143 -0.67 0.23 6.63
C ALA A 143 -2.18 0.49 6.54
N ALA A 144 -2.99 -0.55 6.27
CA ALA A 144 -4.44 -0.46 6.20
C ALA A 144 -5.05 -0.03 7.53
N MET A 145 -4.57 -0.59 8.65
CA MET A 145 -5.00 -0.22 9.98
C MET A 145 -4.75 1.26 10.27
N PHE A 146 -3.55 1.76 9.97
CA PHE A 146 -3.22 3.17 10.18
C PHE A 146 -4.06 4.10 9.30
N VAL A 147 -4.20 3.80 8.02
CA VAL A 147 -5.01 4.62 7.10
C VAL A 147 -6.47 4.61 7.52
N GLY A 148 -7.03 3.45 7.87
CA GLY A 148 -8.39 3.32 8.38
C GLY A 148 -8.61 4.09 9.69
N ALA A 149 -7.67 3.99 10.65
CA ALA A 149 -7.73 4.73 11.91
C ALA A 149 -7.70 6.26 11.68
N VAL A 150 -6.84 6.76 10.78
CA VAL A 150 -6.78 8.20 10.44
C VAL A 150 -8.07 8.68 9.79
N LEU A 151 -8.67 7.89 8.91
CA LEU A 151 -9.96 8.21 8.28
C LEU A 151 -11.09 8.30 9.34
N ILE A 152 -11.15 7.36 10.28
CA ILE A 152 -12.16 7.36 11.34
C ILE A 152 -11.90 8.50 12.35
N LEU A 153 -10.62 8.78 12.65
CA LEU A 153 -10.22 9.86 13.55
C LEU A 153 -10.75 11.22 13.09
N SER A 154 -10.92 11.42 11.78
CA SER A 154 -11.51 12.65 11.23
C SER A 154 -12.96 12.88 11.65
N LYS A 155 -13.66 11.83 12.12
CA LYS A 155 -15.04 11.88 12.60
C LYS A 155 -15.17 11.76 14.11
N ASP A 156 -14.51 10.76 14.69
CA ASP A 156 -14.59 10.45 16.11
C ASP A 156 -13.31 9.74 16.58
N ALA A 157 -12.64 10.36 17.54
CA ALA A 157 -11.39 9.85 18.11
C ALA A 157 -11.60 8.55 18.90
N LEU A 158 -12.72 8.42 19.61
CA LEU A 158 -13.02 7.20 20.37
C LEU A 158 -13.30 6.03 19.44
N MET A 159 -14.04 6.26 18.36
CA MET A 159 -14.27 5.24 17.33
C MET A 159 -12.99 4.80 16.62
N ALA A 160 -12.01 5.70 16.44
CA ALA A 160 -10.72 5.33 15.87
C ALA A 160 -9.95 4.34 16.76
N ILE A 161 -9.99 4.53 18.08
CA ILE A 161 -9.38 3.58 19.04
C ILE A 161 -10.11 2.23 19.00
N TRP A 162 -11.44 2.24 19.01
CA TRP A 162 -12.23 1.02 18.88
C TRP A 162 -11.98 0.30 17.56
N PHE A 163 -11.80 1.03 16.47
CA PHE A 163 -11.45 0.45 15.18
C PHE A 163 -10.10 -0.28 15.23
N MET A 164 -9.07 0.27 15.88
CA MET A 164 -7.77 -0.40 15.99
C MET A 164 -7.89 -1.73 16.75
N VAL A 165 -8.65 -1.76 17.84
CA VAL A 165 -8.90 -2.99 18.61
C VAL A 165 -9.69 -4.00 17.78
N TYR A 166 -10.77 -3.54 17.16
CA TYR A 166 -11.61 -4.35 16.25
C TYR A 166 -10.78 -4.93 15.11
N PHE A 167 -9.96 -4.09 14.43
CA PHE A 167 -9.10 -4.50 13.34
C PHE A 167 -8.12 -5.59 13.78
N GLN A 168 -7.47 -5.41 14.93
CA GLN A 168 -6.53 -6.39 15.47
C GLN A 168 -7.18 -7.74 15.76
N ILE A 169 -8.38 -7.74 16.33
CA ILE A 169 -9.14 -8.98 16.59
C ILE A 169 -9.50 -9.68 15.27
N LEU A 170 -9.97 -8.91 14.28
CA LEU A 170 -10.41 -9.49 13.02
C LEU A 170 -9.23 -10.01 12.19
N SER A 171 -8.10 -9.29 12.17
CA SER A 171 -6.86 -9.78 11.55
C SER A 171 -6.34 -11.07 12.19
N GLN A 172 -6.41 -11.21 13.51
CA GLN A 172 -6.04 -12.47 14.17
C GLN A 172 -6.96 -13.63 13.78
N LEU A 173 -8.26 -13.38 13.61
CA LEU A 173 -9.18 -14.38 13.09
C LEU A 173 -8.89 -14.76 11.65
N GLU A 174 -8.55 -13.79 10.83
CA GLU A 174 -8.14 -13.97 9.45
C GLU A 174 -6.88 -14.83 9.34
N ASP A 175 -5.81 -14.43 10.02
CA ASP A 175 -4.52 -15.12 10.00
C ASP A 175 -4.64 -16.59 10.45
N ASN A 176 -5.51 -16.88 11.40
CA ASN A 176 -5.65 -18.22 11.96
C ASN A 176 -6.65 -19.11 11.20
N PHE A 177 -7.68 -18.55 10.57
CA PHE A 177 -8.77 -19.33 9.98
C PHE A 177 -8.92 -19.18 8.46
N ILE A 178 -8.75 -17.97 7.93
CA ILE A 178 -9.00 -17.67 6.52
C ILE A 178 -7.74 -17.90 5.70
N TYR A 179 -6.64 -17.27 6.09
CA TYR A 179 -5.36 -17.32 5.37
C TYR A 179 -4.88 -18.75 5.08
N PRO A 180 -4.81 -19.68 6.07
CA PRO A 180 -4.32 -21.04 5.82
C PRO A 180 -5.25 -21.86 4.92
N ARG A 181 -6.54 -21.54 4.86
CA ARG A 181 -7.49 -22.25 3.98
C ARG A 181 -7.52 -21.73 2.56
N VAL A 182 -7.26 -20.44 2.36
CA VAL A 182 -7.37 -19.78 1.05
C VAL A 182 -6.03 -19.77 0.34
N VAL A 183 -4.98 -19.32 1.02
CA VAL A 183 -3.65 -19.16 0.44
C VAL A 183 -2.77 -20.38 0.73
N GLY A 184 -2.87 -20.97 1.91
CA GLY A 184 -2.04 -22.10 2.33
C GLY A 184 -2.24 -23.38 1.50
N ASN A 185 -3.38 -23.59 0.88
CA ASN A 185 -3.63 -24.71 -0.03
C ASN A 185 -3.24 -24.39 -1.50
N SER A 186 -2.82 -23.17 -1.80
CA SER A 186 -2.49 -22.71 -3.14
C SER A 186 -0.98 -22.80 -3.44
N VAL A 187 -0.18 -23.10 -2.45
CA VAL A 187 1.27 -23.29 -2.50
C VAL A 187 1.63 -24.71 -2.12
#